data_c44d637e4640de8c04ac396118d72c6e
#
_entry.id   c44d637e4640de8c04ac396118d72c6e
#
_cell.length_a   1.000
_cell.length_b   1.000
_cell.length_c   1.000
_cell.angle_alpha   90.00
_cell.angle_beta   90.00
_cell.angle_gamma   90.00
#
_symmetry.space_group_name_H-M   'P 1'
#
loop_
_entity.id
_entity.type
_entity.pdbx_description
1 polymer ?
#
loop_
_entity_poly.entity_id
_entity_poly.type
_entity_poly.pdbx_seq_one_letter_code
_entity_poly.pdbx_strand_id
1 'polypeptide(L)'
;MGAAVYSNEFTISVPLPYSASIFTAELYAIFFALVNIFSGASSCYTIFSDSKSVLQALSVLWTRHPLVREIQDWLYRLRARHKTVDFCWVPSHVGIRGNETVDAAAKVACTLPPMSLLLSHRDFYTILKRSLYERWQSEWDTKTTHLKIY
;
A
#
# COMPACT_ATOMS: atom_id res chain seq x y z
N MET A 1 -9.74 0.12 -3.16
CA MET A 1 -8.51 0.78 -2.65
C MET A 1 -7.71 1.31 -3.83
N GLY A 2 -6.99 2.43 -3.70
CA GLY A 2 -6.18 2.99 -4.79
C GLY A 2 -4.80 3.38 -4.28
N ALA A 3 -3.80 3.26 -5.15
CA ALA A 3 -2.46 3.78 -4.96
C ALA A 3 -2.18 4.85 -6.02
N ALA A 4 -1.35 5.82 -5.71
CA ALA A 4 -0.94 6.82 -6.68
C ALA A 4 0.51 7.24 -6.48
N VAL A 5 1.10 7.72 -7.56
CA VAL A 5 2.43 8.34 -7.59
C VAL A 5 2.29 9.65 -8.35
N TYR A 6 2.90 10.69 -7.84
CA TYR A 6 2.96 11.99 -8.47
C TYR A 6 4.40 12.45 -8.62
N SER A 7 4.73 12.97 -9.78
CA SER A 7 5.94 13.75 -10.04
C SER A 7 5.57 14.98 -10.87
N ASN A 8 6.50 15.89 -11.10
CA ASN A 8 6.26 17.03 -11.97
C ASN A 8 6.00 16.63 -13.44
N GLU A 9 6.37 15.43 -13.83
CA GLU A 9 6.28 14.94 -15.21
C GLU A 9 5.07 14.03 -15.45
N PHE A 10 4.62 13.30 -14.40
CA PHE A 10 3.54 12.32 -14.52
C PHE A 10 2.77 12.12 -13.23
N THR A 11 1.57 11.60 -13.38
CA THR A 11 0.76 11.06 -12.29
C THR A 11 0.31 9.65 -12.67
N ILE A 12 0.54 8.69 -11.78
CA ILE A 12 0.09 7.29 -11.94
C ILE A 12 -0.97 7.04 -10.88
N SER A 13 -2.11 6.51 -11.31
CA SER A 13 -3.20 6.08 -10.42
C SER A 13 -3.48 4.60 -10.67
N VAL A 14 -3.42 3.79 -9.63
CA VAL A 14 -3.56 2.33 -9.73
C VAL A 14 -4.71 1.86 -8.87
N PRO A 15 -5.77 1.32 -9.48
CA PRO A 15 -6.87 0.72 -8.74
C PRO A 15 -6.46 -0.65 -8.20
N LEU A 16 -6.46 -0.77 -6.87
CA LEU A 16 -6.10 -2.00 -6.16
C LEU A 16 -7.34 -2.86 -5.88
N PRO A 17 -7.17 -4.17 -5.69
CA PRO A 17 -8.25 -5.04 -5.21
C PRO A 17 -8.89 -4.51 -3.93
N TYR A 18 -10.18 -4.76 -3.75
CA TYR A 18 -10.93 -4.30 -2.56
C TYR A 18 -10.37 -4.86 -1.25
N SER A 19 -9.70 -6.00 -1.32
CA SER A 19 -9.05 -6.65 -0.19
C SER A 19 -7.71 -6.04 0.21
N ALA A 20 -7.13 -5.16 -0.62
CA ALA A 20 -5.86 -4.51 -0.30
C ALA A 20 -5.99 -3.63 0.94
N SER A 21 -5.02 -3.72 1.85
CA SER A 21 -4.90 -2.81 2.98
C SER A 21 -4.31 -1.47 2.55
N ILE A 22 -4.45 -0.44 3.40
CA ILE A 22 -3.79 0.86 3.20
C ILE A 22 -2.28 0.65 3.09
N PHE A 23 -1.70 -0.18 3.97
CA PHE A 23 -0.28 -0.50 3.95
C PHE A 23 0.16 -1.08 2.58
N THR A 24 -0.64 -1.98 2.01
CA THR A 24 -0.37 -2.55 0.69
C THR A 24 -0.51 -1.51 -0.42
N ALA A 25 -1.47 -0.58 -0.32
CA ALA A 25 -1.63 0.51 -1.28
C ALA A 25 -0.39 1.43 -1.31
N GLU A 26 0.10 1.82 -0.14
CA GLU A 26 1.32 2.63 0.00
C GLU A 26 2.56 1.91 -0.53
N LEU A 27 2.70 0.60 -0.28
CA LEU A 27 3.78 -0.20 -0.86
C LEU A 27 3.70 -0.23 -2.39
N TYR A 28 2.51 -0.40 -2.97
CA TYR A 28 2.35 -0.37 -4.43
C TYR A 28 2.66 1.00 -5.03
N ALA A 29 2.32 2.09 -4.34
CA ALA A 29 2.72 3.43 -4.77
C ALA A 29 4.26 3.53 -4.90
N ILE A 30 4.99 3.09 -3.88
CA ILE A 30 6.46 3.06 -3.92
C ILE A 30 6.96 2.11 -5.03
N PHE A 31 6.38 0.93 -5.16
CA PHE A 31 6.75 -0.02 -6.21
C PHE A 31 6.63 0.60 -7.61
N PHE A 32 5.52 1.26 -7.92
CA PHE A 32 5.31 1.91 -9.22
C PHE A 32 6.23 3.12 -9.41
N ALA A 33 6.56 3.85 -8.34
CA ALA A 33 7.58 4.89 -8.40
C ALA A 33 8.94 4.33 -8.81
N LEU A 34 9.38 3.21 -8.22
CA LEU A 34 10.67 2.58 -8.55
C LEU A 34 10.70 2.03 -9.98
N VAL A 35 9.60 1.46 -10.47
CA VAL A 35 9.48 1.02 -11.88
C VAL A 35 9.67 2.20 -12.83
N ASN A 36 9.11 3.36 -12.53
CA ASN A 36 9.30 4.57 -13.36
C ASN A 36 10.72 5.12 -13.25
N ILE A 37 11.30 5.16 -12.05
CA ILE A 37 12.68 5.57 -11.81
C ILE A 37 13.66 4.71 -12.62
N PHE A 38 13.36 3.43 -12.82
CA PHE A 38 14.23 2.51 -13.56
C PHE A 38 14.44 2.97 -15.02
N SER A 39 13.42 3.52 -15.66
CA SER A 39 13.45 4.08 -17.01
C SER A 39 13.86 5.55 -17.07
N GLY A 40 13.84 6.25 -15.92
CA GLY A 40 14.15 7.68 -15.84
C GLY A 40 15.61 8.00 -16.16
N ALA A 41 15.88 9.21 -16.61
CA ALA A 41 17.21 9.65 -17.03
C ALA A 41 18.14 10.05 -15.85
N SER A 42 17.59 10.48 -14.71
CA SER A 42 18.36 10.91 -13.54
C SER A 42 19.05 9.76 -12.84
N SER A 43 20.12 10.07 -12.12
CA SER A 43 20.83 9.13 -11.24
C SER A 43 20.41 9.23 -9.78
N CYS A 44 19.77 10.33 -9.36
CA CYS A 44 19.35 10.56 -7.98
C CYS A 44 17.87 10.90 -7.92
N TYR A 45 17.15 10.25 -7.01
CA TYR A 45 15.71 10.43 -6.80
C TYR A 45 15.40 10.49 -5.31
N THR A 46 14.36 11.24 -4.96
CA THR A 46 13.81 11.24 -3.61
C THR A 46 12.32 10.91 -3.67
N ILE A 47 11.91 9.89 -2.94
CA ILE A 47 10.51 9.52 -2.76
C ILE A 47 10.02 10.09 -1.43
N PHE A 48 8.99 10.93 -1.51
CA PHE A 48 8.29 11.45 -0.35
C PHE A 48 7.08 10.57 -0.05
N SER A 49 6.89 10.18 1.20
CA SER A 49 5.75 9.37 1.64
C SER A 49 5.33 9.79 3.04
N ASP A 50 4.03 9.81 3.30
CA ASP A 50 3.48 10.03 4.64
C ASP A 50 3.27 8.73 5.43
N SER A 51 3.47 7.58 4.79
CA SER A 51 3.36 6.27 5.41
C SER A 51 4.63 5.88 6.18
N LYS A 52 4.74 6.35 7.43
CA LYS A 52 5.84 5.99 8.32
C LYS A 52 6.01 4.47 8.47
N SER A 53 4.91 3.73 8.53
CA SER A 53 4.92 2.27 8.67
C SER A 53 5.56 1.56 7.48
N VAL A 54 5.33 2.05 6.27
CA VAL A 54 5.94 1.52 5.05
C VAL A 54 7.44 1.83 5.02
N LEU A 55 7.83 3.07 5.31
CA LEU A 55 9.25 3.45 5.36
C LEU A 55 10.01 2.64 6.41
N GLN A 56 9.42 2.40 7.58
CA GLN A 56 9.99 1.52 8.59
C GLN A 56 10.11 0.07 8.10
N ALA A 57 9.10 -0.45 7.41
CA ALA A 57 9.16 -1.82 6.89
C ALA A 57 10.26 -1.98 5.83
N LEU A 58 10.49 -0.96 5.00
CA LEU A 58 11.56 -0.96 3.98
C LEU A 58 12.96 -0.87 4.59
N SER A 59 13.12 -0.29 5.78
CA SER A 59 14.41 -0.19 6.48
C SER A 59 14.85 -1.48 7.16
N VAL A 60 13.94 -2.46 7.31
CA VAL A 60 14.26 -3.75 7.94
C VAL A 60 14.95 -4.67 6.94
N LEU A 61 16.17 -5.12 7.25
CA LEU A 61 16.97 -5.99 6.37
C LEU A 61 16.31 -7.34 6.08
N TRP A 62 15.60 -7.91 7.05
CA TRP A 62 14.95 -9.22 6.94
C TRP A 62 13.45 -9.08 7.13
N THR A 63 12.71 -9.09 6.04
CA THR A 63 11.24 -9.05 6.06
C THR A 63 10.64 -10.32 5.48
N ARG A 64 9.50 -10.76 6.04
CA ARG A 64 8.68 -11.84 5.47
C ARG A 64 7.59 -11.31 4.54
N HIS A 65 7.44 -9.99 4.42
CA HIS A 65 6.40 -9.41 3.59
C HIS A 65 6.83 -9.44 2.12
N PRO A 66 6.13 -10.15 1.22
CA PRO A 66 6.60 -10.39 -0.14
C PRO A 66 6.80 -9.09 -0.93
N LEU A 67 5.86 -8.14 -0.85
CA LEU A 67 5.96 -6.88 -1.57
C LEU A 67 7.06 -5.96 -1.03
N VAL A 68 7.36 -6.00 0.28
CA VAL A 68 8.50 -5.27 0.84
C VAL A 68 9.81 -5.83 0.28
N ARG A 69 9.94 -7.16 0.19
CA ARG A 69 11.12 -7.80 -0.42
C ARG A 69 11.28 -7.41 -1.88
N GLU A 70 10.19 -7.44 -2.64
CA GLU A 70 10.19 -7.04 -4.05
C GLU A 70 10.68 -5.59 -4.23
N ILE A 71 10.23 -4.66 -3.36
CA ILE A 71 10.69 -3.27 -3.37
C ILE A 71 12.19 -3.20 -3.02
N GLN A 72 12.67 -3.95 -2.04
CA GLN A 72 14.08 -4.00 -1.68
C GLN A 72 14.94 -4.54 -2.84
N ASP A 73 14.46 -5.56 -3.56
CA ASP A 73 15.12 -6.09 -4.75
C ASP A 73 15.17 -5.04 -5.88
N TRP A 74 14.11 -4.25 -6.06
CA TRP A 74 14.11 -3.13 -7.01
C TRP A 74 15.12 -2.04 -6.65
N LEU A 75 15.22 -1.69 -5.37
CA LEU A 75 16.24 -0.73 -4.89
C LEU A 75 17.66 -1.25 -5.15
N TYR A 76 17.90 -2.53 -4.94
CA TYR A 76 19.18 -3.16 -5.26
C TYR A 76 19.48 -3.08 -6.76
N ARG A 77 18.51 -3.40 -7.63
CA ARG A 77 18.66 -3.31 -9.11
C ARG A 77 18.92 -1.88 -9.58
N LEU A 78 18.27 -0.88 -8.97
CA LEU A 78 18.49 0.53 -9.26
C LEU A 78 19.93 0.94 -8.88
N ARG A 79 20.38 0.52 -7.71
CA ARG A 79 21.76 0.78 -7.25
C ARG A 79 22.81 0.16 -8.18
N ALA A 80 22.56 -1.05 -8.69
CA ALA A 80 23.44 -1.69 -9.69
C ALA A 80 23.50 -0.92 -11.03
N ARG A 81 22.54 -0.03 -11.29
CA ARG A 81 22.51 0.91 -12.42
C ARG A 81 22.97 2.31 -12.08
N HIS A 82 23.69 2.47 -10.97
CA HIS A 82 24.16 3.76 -10.47
C HIS A 82 23.04 4.78 -10.21
N LYS A 83 21.83 4.29 -9.86
CA LYS A 83 20.72 5.12 -9.44
C LYS A 83 20.54 5.04 -7.93
N THR A 84 20.45 6.19 -7.28
CA THR A 84 20.17 6.29 -5.85
C THR A 84 18.74 6.73 -5.62
N VAL A 85 18.08 6.13 -4.64
CA VAL A 85 16.72 6.49 -4.23
C VAL A 85 16.74 6.73 -2.73
N ASP A 86 16.47 7.95 -2.34
CA ASP A 86 16.29 8.34 -0.94
C ASP A 86 14.80 8.39 -0.59
N PHE A 87 14.48 8.11 0.66
CA PHE A 87 13.12 8.20 1.18
C PHE A 87 13.02 9.33 2.21
N CYS A 88 12.01 10.17 2.06
CA CYS A 88 11.73 11.25 2.98
C CYS A 88 10.30 11.11 3.51
N TRP A 89 10.15 11.05 4.83
CA TRP A 89 8.83 11.08 5.44
C TRP A 89 8.29 12.51 5.46
N VAL A 90 7.00 12.66 5.14
CA VAL A 90 6.25 13.91 5.23
C VAL A 90 4.99 13.71 6.07
N PRO A 91 4.53 14.71 6.81
CA PRO A 91 3.26 14.59 7.54
C PRO A 91 2.07 14.62 6.58
N SER A 92 1.05 13.79 6.89
CA SER A 92 -0.22 13.74 6.15
C SER A 92 -1.04 15.00 6.36
N HIS A 93 -1.80 15.43 5.35
CA HIS A 93 -2.86 16.44 5.45
C HIS A 93 -2.45 17.80 6.05
N VAL A 94 -1.23 18.22 5.83
CA VAL A 94 -0.70 19.54 6.27
C VAL A 94 -0.51 20.53 5.12
N GLY A 95 -1.19 20.32 3.99
CA GLY A 95 -1.16 21.23 2.85
C GLY A 95 0.09 21.08 1.96
N ILE A 96 0.84 19.99 2.05
CA ILE A 96 1.94 19.72 1.13
C ILE A 96 1.35 19.36 -0.23
N ARG A 97 1.49 20.26 -1.20
CA ARG A 97 0.86 20.15 -2.52
C ARG A 97 1.05 18.80 -3.20
N GLY A 98 2.27 18.26 -3.18
CA GLY A 98 2.54 16.94 -3.79
C GLY A 98 1.75 15.82 -3.11
N ASN A 99 1.68 15.80 -1.78
CA ASN A 99 0.94 14.82 -1.00
C ASN A 99 -0.57 14.90 -1.24
N GLU A 100 -1.13 16.13 -1.24
CA GLU A 100 -2.56 16.35 -1.53
C GLU A 100 -2.92 15.92 -2.97
N THR A 101 -2.01 16.10 -3.92
CA THR A 101 -2.19 15.64 -5.31
C THR A 101 -2.22 14.13 -5.40
N VAL A 102 -1.32 13.43 -4.69
CA VAL A 102 -1.29 11.96 -4.61
C VAL A 102 -2.56 11.43 -3.96
N ASP A 103 -3.01 12.03 -2.86
CA ASP A 103 -4.25 11.65 -2.18
C ASP A 103 -5.48 11.76 -3.10
N ALA A 104 -5.57 12.86 -3.86
CA ALA A 104 -6.63 13.03 -4.83
C ALA A 104 -6.57 11.99 -5.95
N ALA A 105 -5.39 11.69 -6.48
CA ALA A 105 -5.19 10.69 -7.51
C ALA A 105 -5.49 9.26 -7.01
N ALA A 106 -5.14 8.92 -5.77
CA ALA A 106 -5.47 7.64 -5.15
C ALA A 106 -6.98 7.48 -4.93
N LYS A 107 -7.69 8.56 -4.57
CA LYS A 107 -9.17 8.56 -4.48
C LYS A 107 -9.82 8.31 -5.83
N VAL A 108 -9.33 8.93 -6.90
CA VAL A 108 -9.81 8.68 -8.27
C VAL A 108 -9.57 7.21 -8.65
N ALA A 109 -8.40 6.64 -8.33
CA ALA A 109 -8.11 5.24 -8.59
C ALA A 109 -9.14 4.29 -7.93
N CYS A 110 -9.70 4.64 -6.77
CA CYS A 110 -10.73 3.82 -6.10
C CYS A 110 -12.03 3.68 -6.90
N THR A 111 -12.31 4.56 -7.86
CA THR A 111 -13.52 4.52 -8.71
C THR A 111 -13.33 3.64 -9.95
N LEU A 112 -12.12 3.27 -10.27
CA LEU A 112 -11.78 2.43 -11.43
C LEU A 112 -11.92 0.94 -11.09
N PRO A 113 -12.16 0.07 -12.09
CA PRO A 113 -12.17 -1.37 -11.89
C PRO A 113 -10.81 -1.84 -11.37
N PRO A 114 -10.78 -2.70 -10.32
CA PRO A 114 -9.54 -3.09 -9.69
C PRO A 114 -8.65 -3.91 -10.63
N MET A 115 -7.36 -3.64 -10.60
CA MET A 115 -6.36 -4.45 -11.27
C MET A 115 -6.09 -5.74 -10.50
N SER A 116 -5.78 -6.82 -11.22
CA SER A 116 -5.29 -8.06 -10.61
C SER A 116 -3.84 -7.87 -10.16
N LEU A 117 -3.64 -7.70 -8.87
CA LEU A 117 -2.32 -7.54 -8.24
C LEU A 117 -2.13 -8.59 -7.14
N LEU A 118 -0.88 -8.98 -6.93
CA LEU A 118 -0.53 -9.92 -5.87
C LEU A 118 -0.69 -9.26 -4.50
N LEU A 119 -1.55 -9.82 -3.67
CA LEU A 119 -1.75 -9.37 -2.30
C LEU A 119 -1.04 -10.28 -1.32
N SER A 120 -0.59 -9.71 -0.22
CA SER A 120 -0.08 -10.48 0.92
C SER A 120 -1.23 -11.24 1.59
N HIS A 121 -0.96 -12.43 2.14
CA HIS A 121 -1.93 -13.14 3.00
C HIS A 121 -2.45 -12.27 4.16
N ARG A 122 -1.68 -11.28 4.59
CA ARG A 122 -2.09 -10.32 5.63
C ARG A 122 -3.26 -9.43 5.21
N ASP A 123 -3.38 -9.11 3.91
CA ASP A 123 -4.52 -8.35 3.40
C ASP A 123 -5.82 -9.12 3.56
N PHE A 124 -5.77 -10.45 3.41
CA PHE A 124 -6.93 -11.32 3.59
C PHE A 124 -7.26 -11.59 5.07
N TYR A 125 -6.30 -11.41 5.98
CA TYR A 125 -6.51 -11.69 7.40
C TYR A 125 -7.66 -10.88 8.00
N THR A 126 -7.75 -9.60 7.67
CA THR A 126 -8.83 -8.72 8.16
C THR A 126 -10.20 -9.16 7.65
N ILE A 127 -10.28 -9.57 6.38
CA ILE A 127 -11.52 -10.06 5.77
C ILE A 127 -11.94 -11.38 6.40
N LEU A 128 -11.00 -12.32 6.52
CA LEU A 128 -11.25 -13.62 7.14
C LEU A 128 -11.68 -13.48 8.60
N LYS A 129 -10.99 -12.62 9.37
CA LYS A 129 -11.34 -12.34 10.76
C LYS A 129 -12.76 -11.77 10.88
N ARG A 130 -13.11 -10.82 10.02
CA ARG A 130 -14.46 -10.25 9.98
C ARG A 130 -15.51 -11.29 9.64
N SER A 131 -15.31 -12.10 8.59
CA SER A 131 -16.23 -13.16 8.19
C SER A 131 -16.41 -14.22 9.29
N LEU A 132 -15.31 -14.61 9.96
CA LEU A 132 -15.37 -15.53 11.09
C LEU A 132 -16.15 -14.94 12.28
N TYR A 133 -15.95 -13.65 12.56
CA TYR A 133 -16.65 -12.96 13.64
C TYR A 133 -18.16 -12.85 13.35
N GLU A 134 -18.54 -12.46 12.13
CA GLU A 134 -19.94 -12.38 11.69
C GLU A 134 -20.63 -13.75 11.77
N ARG A 135 -19.95 -14.82 11.33
CA ARG A 135 -20.46 -16.19 11.45
C ARG A 135 -20.59 -16.63 12.90
N TRP A 136 -19.59 -16.39 13.71
CA TRP A 136 -19.63 -16.73 15.15
C TRP A 136 -20.75 -15.98 15.86
N GLN A 137 -20.94 -14.68 15.59
CA GLN A 137 -22.00 -13.88 16.17
C GLN A 137 -23.39 -14.42 15.75
N SER A 138 -23.59 -14.75 14.50
CA SER A 138 -24.84 -15.35 14.01
C SER A 138 -25.14 -16.69 14.70
N GLU A 139 -24.15 -17.56 14.89
CA GLU A 139 -24.30 -18.81 15.60
C GLU A 139 -24.60 -18.60 17.09
N TRP A 140 -23.98 -17.59 17.70
CA TRP A 140 -24.24 -17.21 19.09
C TRP A 140 -25.65 -16.71 19.28
N ASP A 141 -26.12 -15.80 18.44
CA ASP A 141 -27.45 -15.20 18.52
C ASP A 141 -28.55 -16.27 18.35
N THR A 142 -28.34 -17.26 17.49
CA THR A 142 -29.28 -18.38 17.32
C THR A 142 -29.31 -19.32 18.52
N LYS A 143 -28.16 -19.52 19.22
CA LYS A 143 -28.09 -20.40 20.39
C LYS A 143 -28.62 -19.73 21.66
N THR A 144 -28.38 -18.42 21.83
CA THR A 144 -28.83 -17.66 23.00
C THR A 144 -30.34 -17.46 23.07
N THR A 145 -31.07 -17.59 21.96
CA THR A 145 -32.54 -17.55 21.94
C THR A 145 -33.14 -18.71 22.75
N HIS A 146 -32.40 -19.76 23.06
CA HIS A 146 -32.84 -20.89 23.89
C HIS A 146 -32.47 -20.78 25.37
N LEU A 147 -31.63 -19.83 25.73
CA LEU A 147 -31.27 -19.51 27.13
C LEU A 147 -32.13 -18.37 27.64
N LYS A 148 -33.46 -18.58 27.74
CA LYS A 148 -34.27 -17.77 28.67
C LYS A 148 -33.91 -18.22 30.08
N ILE A 149 -33.07 -17.44 30.73
CA ILE A 149 -32.85 -17.55 32.17
C ILE A 149 -34.15 -17.08 32.84
N TYR A 150 -34.83 -18.00 33.52
CA TYR A 150 -35.90 -17.73 34.42
C TYR A 150 -35.35 -17.09 35.70
#